data_6eb66255f49a72447643e225c3ef15e1
#
_entry.id   6eb66255f49a72447643e225c3ef15e1
#
_cell.length_a   1.000
_cell.length_b   1.000
_cell.length_c   1.000
_cell.angle_alpha   90.00
_cell.angle_beta   90.00
_cell.angle_gamma   90.00
#
_symmetry.space_group_name_H-M   'P 1'
#
loop_
_entity.id
_entity.type
_entity.pdbx_description
1 polymer ?
#
loop_
_entity_poly.entity_id
_entity_poly.type
_entity_poly.pdbx_seq_one_letter_code
_entity_poly.pdbx_strand_id
1 'polypeptide(L)'
;SSDLTPAMVLDMGTATTVSVIDKNKNYLGGLIIPGIRISQDALSSSTSQLPRISLEKPEKVIGKNTIDCMKSGAVYGSASMIDGLADRIEDELGEKVTIIATGGNAESIVSVCKRDVIYDGNLLLDGLNFIYKKNNK
;
A
#
# COMPACT_ATOMS: atom_id res chain seq x y z
N SER A 1 20.94 -6.15 2.06
CA SER A 1 21.60 -4.94 1.63
C SER A 1 21.11 -3.72 2.37
N SER A 2 22.03 -2.88 2.68
CA SER A 2 21.74 -1.61 3.32
C SER A 2 21.11 -0.60 2.39
N ASP A 3 21.16 -0.79 1.08
CA ASP A 3 20.65 0.19 0.14
C ASP A 3 19.40 -0.32 -0.56
N LEU A 4 18.25 0.17 -0.06
CA LEU A 4 16.96 -0.14 -0.63
C LEU A 4 16.46 0.94 -1.60
N THR A 5 17.25 1.99 -1.84
CA THR A 5 16.84 3.09 -2.71
C THR A 5 17.30 2.85 -4.16
N PRO A 6 16.53 3.33 -5.15
CA PRO A 6 15.30 4.09 -4.96
C PRO A 6 14.19 3.20 -4.40
N ALA A 7 13.31 3.80 -3.61
CA ALA A 7 12.29 3.06 -2.89
C ALA A 7 10.93 3.75 -2.98
N MET A 8 9.91 2.94 -2.96
CA MET A 8 8.52 3.33 -2.82
C MET A 8 8.04 2.75 -1.50
N VAL A 9 7.70 3.60 -0.55
CA VAL A 9 7.30 3.19 0.80
C VAL A 9 5.81 3.45 0.97
N LEU A 10 5.04 2.39 1.23
CA LEU A 10 3.61 2.49 1.47
C LEU A 10 3.33 2.32 2.97
N ASP A 11 2.65 3.29 3.53
CA ASP A 11 2.09 3.18 4.88
C ASP A 11 0.58 2.97 4.76
N MET A 12 0.13 1.76 5.08
CA MET A 12 -1.27 1.36 4.95
C MET A 12 -2.00 1.48 6.29
N GLY A 13 -2.06 2.70 6.79
CA GLY A 13 -2.75 3.04 8.04
C GLY A 13 -4.14 3.61 7.78
N THR A 14 -4.51 4.65 8.52
CA THR A 14 -5.80 5.34 8.35
C THR A 14 -5.98 5.86 6.94
N ALA A 15 -4.97 6.54 6.41
CA ALA A 15 -4.83 6.78 4.98
C ALA A 15 -3.70 5.90 4.48
N THR A 16 -3.71 5.56 3.20
CA THR A 16 -2.57 4.92 2.56
C THR A 16 -1.71 6.02 1.96
N THR A 17 -0.49 6.14 2.43
CA THR A 17 0.47 7.09 1.87
C THR A 17 1.57 6.36 1.16
N VAL A 18 2.01 6.92 0.05
CA VAL A 18 3.14 6.41 -0.72
C VAL A 18 4.20 7.50 -0.74
N SER A 19 5.40 7.16 -0.31
CA SER A 19 6.55 8.08 -0.33
C SER A 19 7.59 7.52 -1.27
N VAL A 20 8.11 8.36 -2.17
CA VAL A 20 9.11 7.95 -3.15
C VAL A 20 10.44 8.59 -2.81
N ILE A 21 11.48 7.77 -2.71
CA ILE A 21 12.83 8.18 -2.33
C ILE A 21 13.78 7.75 -3.43
N ASP A 22 14.57 8.71 -3.95
CA ASP A 22 15.50 8.40 -5.03
C ASP A 22 16.77 7.69 -4.54
N LYS A 23 17.63 7.32 -5.47
CA LYS A 23 18.88 6.61 -5.15
C LYS A 23 19.87 7.45 -4.33
N ASN A 24 19.69 8.76 -4.30
CA ASN A 24 20.49 9.68 -3.49
C ASN A 24 19.82 9.97 -2.14
N LYS A 25 18.76 9.22 -1.83
CA LYS A 25 18.03 9.33 -0.58
C LYS A 25 17.28 10.65 -0.43
N ASN A 26 16.88 11.25 -1.54
CA ASN A 26 16.04 12.45 -1.53
C ASN A 26 14.57 12.04 -1.60
N TYR A 27 13.76 12.67 -0.76
CA TYR A 27 12.32 12.50 -0.83
C TYR A 27 11.78 13.28 -2.03
N LEU A 28 11.16 12.56 -2.96
CA LEU A 28 10.65 13.14 -4.20
C LEU A 28 9.19 13.57 -4.13
N GLY A 29 8.47 13.09 -3.13
CA GLY A 29 7.03 13.27 -3.03
C GLY A 29 6.33 11.92 -2.97
N GLY A 30 5.04 11.92 -3.23
CA GLY A 30 4.29 10.67 -3.15
C GLY A 30 2.81 10.83 -3.43
N LEU A 31 2.02 9.90 -2.89
CA LEU A 31 0.58 9.86 -3.09
C LEU A 31 -0.13 9.71 -1.74
N ILE A 32 -1.34 10.24 -1.65
CA ILE A 32 -2.22 10.01 -0.52
C ILE A 32 -3.50 9.38 -1.07
N ILE A 33 -3.86 8.24 -0.53
CA ILE A 33 -4.98 7.43 -1.01
C ILE A 33 -5.88 7.11 0.18
N PRO A 34 -7.21 7.10 0.01
CA PRO A 34 -8.09 6.68 1.11
C PRO A 34 -7.69 5.30 1.64
N GLY A 35 -7.62 5.18 2.95
CA GLY A 35 -7.26 3.92 3.59
C GLY A 35 -8.31 2.84 3.34
N ILE A 36 -7.88 1.59 3.44
CA ILE A 36 -8.74 0.43 3.17
C ILE A 36 -9.95 0.40 4.11
N ARG A 37 -9.72 0.66 5.41
CA ARG A 37 -10.81 0.64 6.39
C ARG A 37 -11.80 1.77 6.17
N ILE A 38 -11.30 2.96 5.90
CA ILE A 38 -12.16 4.11 5.58
C ILE A 38 -13.02 3.82 4.36
N SER A 39 -12.42 3.23 3.32
CA SER A 39 -13.14 2.89 2.09
C SER A 39 -14.23 1.83 2.35
N GLN A 40 -13.92 0.82 3.14
CA GLN A 40 -14.90 -0.22 3.49
C GLN A 40 -16.01 0.34 4.39
N ASP A 41 -15.66 1.17 5.36
CA ASP A 41 -16.66 1.83 6.21
C ASP A 41 -17.57 2.74 5.39
N ALA A 42 -17.02 3.44 4.40
CA ALA A 42 -17.81 4.28 3.51
C ALA A 42 -18.82 3.46 2.70
N LEU A 43 -18.44 2.29 2.21
CA LEU A 43 -19.36 1.39 1.52
C LEU A 43 -20.48 0.94 2.46
N SER A 44 -20.14 0.51 3.66
CA SER A 44 -21.12 0.03 4.63
C SER A 44 -22.07 1.14 5.12
N SER A 45 -21.56 2.36 5.29
CA SER A 45 -22.37 3.49 5.74
C SER A 45 -23.20 4.13 4.63
N SER A 46 -22.76 4.03 3.38
CA SER A 46 -23.48 4.58 2.24
C SER A 46 -24.58 3.67 1.70
N THR A 47 -24.56 2.40 2.06
CA THR A 47 -25.58 1.43 1.67
C THR A 47 -25.98 0.61 2.88
N SER A 48 -27.29 0.39 3.05
CA SER A 48 -27.79 -0.45 4.13
C SER A 48 -27.57 -1.94 3.89
N GLN A 49 -27.13 -2.32 2.70
CA GLN A 49 -27.04 -3.72 2.27
C GLN A 49 -25.61 -4.27 2.32
N LEU A 50 -24.60 -3.41 2.44
CA LEU A 50 -23.21 -3.85 2.45
C LEU A 50 -22.69 -3.95 3.89
N PRO A 51 -22.35 -5.14 4.36
CA PRO A 51 -21.88 -5.33 5.73
C PRO A 51 -20.43 -4.92 5.91
N ARG A 52 -20.00 -4.85 7.15
CA ARG A 52 -18.57 -4.78 7.47
C ARG A 52 -17.95 -6.16 7.23
N ILE A 53 -16.74 -6.15 6.72
CA ILE A 53 -16.01 -7.37 6.40
C ILE A 53 -14.63 -7.37 7.04
N SER A 54 -14.05 -8.55 7.23
CA SER A 54 -12.64 -8.70 7.56
C SER A 54 -11.81 -8.60 6.27
N LEU A 55 -10.51 -8.28 6.42
CA LEU A 55 -9.61 -8.15 5.28
C LEU A 55 -8.85 -9.44 4.98
N GLU A 56 -9.52 -10.58 5.13
CA GLU A 56 -8.95 -11.86 4.74
C GLU A 56 -9.05 -12.03 3.23
N LYS A 57 -7.96 -12.54 2.63
CA LYS A 57 -7.97 -12.75 1.19
C LYS A 57 -8.93 -13.90 0.83
N PRO A 58 -9.81 -13.73 -0.14
CA PRO A 58 -10.58 -14.84 -0.67
C PRO A 58 -9.70 -15.73 -1.56
N GLU A 59 -10.12 -16.97 -1.78
CA GLU A 59 -9.37 -17.92 -2.60
C GLU A 59 -9.26 -17.46 -4.05
N LYS A 60 -10.28 -16.79 -4.57
CA LYS A 60 -10.37 -16.38 -5.96
C LYS A 60 -10.65 -14.90 -6.07
N VAL A 61 -10.15 -14.29 -7.14
CA VAL A 61 -10.39 -12.87 -7.42
C VAL A 61 -11.87 -12.60 -7.71
N ILE A 62 -12.51 -13.49 -8.44
CA ILE A 62 -13.93 -13.32 -8.79
C ILE A 62 -14.78 -13.82 -7.64
N GLY A 63 -15.39 -12.87 -6.92
CA GLY A 63 -16.34 -13.18 -5.85
C GLY A 63 -17.70 -13.57 -6.42
N LYS A 64 -18.38 -14.50 -5.74
CA LYS A 64 -19.70 -15.00 -6.18
C LYS A 64 -20.83 -14.66 -5.21
N ASN A 65 -20.51 -13.96 -4.13
CA ASN A 65 -21.47 -13.43 -3.18
C ASN A 65 -20.97 -12.08 -2.69
N THR A 66 -21.83 -11.34 -2.02
CA THR A 66 -21.50 -9.96 -1.60
C THR A 66 -20.24 -9.88 -0.74
N ILE A 67 -20.11 -10.77 0.23
CA ILE A 67 -18.96 -10.78 1.16
C ILE A 67 -17.66 -11.03 0.38
N ASP A 68 -17.63 -12.03 -0.47
CA ASP A 68 -16.44 -12.36 -1.25
C ASP A 68 -16.12 -11.28 -2.26
N CYS A 69 -17.13 -10.66 -2.87
CA CYS A 69 -16.91 -9.52 -3.76
C CYS A 69 -16.28 -8.35 -3.02
N MET A 70 -16.74 -8.04 -1.83
CA MET A 70 -16.18 -6.96 -1.03
C MET A 70 -14.76 -7.28 -0.58
N LYS A 71 -14.51 -8.50 -0.11
CA LYS A 71 -13.16 -8.92 0.28
C LYS A 71 -12.19 -8.90 -0.89
N SER A 72 -12.62 -9.40 -2.03
CA SER A 72 -11.81 -9.39 -3.24
C SER A 72 -11.46 -7.98 -3.67
N GLY A 73 -12.42 -7.07 -3.68
CA GLY A 73 -12.19 -5.67 -4.00
C GLY A 73 -11.20 -5.03 -3.05
N ALA A 74 -11.34 -5.26 -1.74
CA ALA A 74 -10.45 -4.71 -0.74
C ALA A 74 -9.02 -5.26 -0.88
N VAL A 75 -8.87 -6.57 -0.97
CA VAL A 75 -7.55 -7.22 -0.93
C VAL A 75 -6.90 -7.21 -2.31
N TYR A 76 -7.54 -7.81 -3.30
CA TYR A 76 -6.95 -7.86 -4.65
C TYR A 76 -6.96 -6.50 -5.34
N GLY A 77 -7.96 -5.67 -5.07
CA GLY A 77 -7.98 -4.31 -5.57
C GLY A 77 -6.81 -3.49 -5.05
N SER A 78 -6.52 -3.59 -3.76
CA SER A 78 -5.38 -2.89 -3.15
C SER A 78 -4.04 -3.44 -3.63
N ALA A 79 -3.93 -4.76 -3.76
CA ALA A 79 -2.70 -5.38 -4.29
C ALA A 79 -2.43 -4.92 -5.72
N SER A 80 -3.47 -4.89 -6.55
CA SER A 80 -3.36 -4.42 -7.94
C SER A 80 -2.98 -2.95 -8.01
N MET A 81 -3.49 -2.14 -7.09
CA MET A 81 -3.10 -0.73 -6.97
C MET A 81 -1.60 -0.62 -6.67
N ILE A 82 -1.10 -1.38 -5.72
CA ILE A 82 0.34 -1.36 -5.38
C ILE A 82 1.18 -1.77 -6.59
N ASP A 83 0.82 -2.87 -7.24
CA ASP A 83 1.54 -3.36 -8.43
C ASP A 83 1.54 -2.31 -9.53
N GLY A 84 0.39 -1.72 -9.83
CA GLY A 84 0.27 -0.72 -10.88
C GLY A 84 0.97 0.59 -10.55
N LEU A 85 0.92 1.03 -9.29
CA LEU A 85 1.64 2.23 -8.87
C LEU A 85 3.15 2.04 -8.98
N ALA A 86 3.65 0.86 -8.61
CA ALA A 86 5.07 0.56 -8.75
C ALA A 86 5.52 0.68 -10.21
N ASP A 87 4.73 0.13 -11.14
CA ASP A 87 5.03 0.25 -12.57
C ASP A 87 5.08 1.70 -13.01
N ARG A 88 4.11 2.51 -12.62
CA ARG A 88 4.05 3.93 -13.00
C ARG A 88 5.18 4.75 -12.40
N ILE A 89 5.52 4.49 -11.14
CA ILE A 89 6.62 5.18 -10.47
C ILE A 89 7.95 4.82 -11.13
N GLU A 90 8.16 3.54 -11.45
CA GLU A 90 9.35 3.11 -12.17
C GLU A 90 9.45 3.77 -13.55
N ASP A 91 8.35 3.87 -14.26
CA ASP A 91 8.32 4.55 -15.57
C ASP A 91 8.71 6.02 -15.44
N GLU A 92 8.19 6.70 -14.42
CA GLU A 92 8.48 8.11 -14.20
C GLU A 92 9.95 8.34 -13.80
N LEU A 93 10.49 7.48 -12.94
CA LEU A 93 11.89 7.58 -12.48
C LEU A 93 12.90 7.07 -13.52
N GLY A 94 12.47 6.21 -14.42
CA GLY A 94 13.36 5.55 -15.36
C GLY A 94 14.22 4.46 -14.75
N GLU A 95 13.86 3.95 -13.57
CA GLU A 95 14.61 2.89 -12.89
C GLU A 95 13.72 2.08 -11.97
N LYS A 96 14.18 0.90 -11.59
CA LYS A 96 13.45 0.00 -10.69
C LYS A 96 13.46 0.53 -9.27
N VAL A 97 12.35 0.30 -8.55
CA VAL A 97 12.23 0.69 -7.14
C VAL A 97 12.07 -0.54 -6.26
N THR A 98 12.56 -0.43 -5.04
CA THR A 98 12.23 -1.37 -3.97
C THR A 98 10.86 -0.96 -3.42
N ILE A 99 9.95 -1.91 -3.30
CA ILE A 99 8.60 -1.65 -2.78
C ILE A 99 8.56 -2.13 -1.33
N ILE A 100 8.28 -1.21 -0.42
CA ILE A 100 8.26 -1.50 1.01
C ILE A 100 6.90 -1.08 1.55
N ALA A 101 6.25 -1.96 2.30
CA ALA A 101 4.95 -1.69 2.88
C ALA A 101 4.97 -1.86 4.38
N THR A 102 4.25 -0.99 5.08
CA THR A 102 4.04 -1.04 6.51
C THR A 102 2.58 -0.71 6.83
N GLY A 103 2.19 -0.85 8.08
CA GLY A 103 0.85 -0.54 8.53
C GLY A 103 0.02 -1.78 8.84
N GLY A 104 -1.04 -1.58 9.60
CA GLY A 104 -1.84 -2.70 10.15
C GLY A 104 -2.59 -3.51 9.11
N ASN A 105 -2.84 -2.96 7.93
CA ASN A 105 -3.62 -3.63 6.88
C ASN A 105 -2.74 -4.18 5.75
N ALA A 106 -1.43 -4.06 5.86
CA ALA A 106 -0.54 -4.33 4.73
C ALA A 106 -0.27 -5.82 4.50
N GLU A 107 -0.18 -6.60 5.57
CA GLU A 107 0.33 -7.97 5.49
C GLU A 107 -0.46 -8.86 4.54
N SER A 108 -1.79 -8.88 4.67
CA SER A 108 -2.64 -9.71 3.82
C SER A 108 -2.61 -9.27 2.36
N ILE A 109 -2.45 -7.96 2.13
CA ILE A 109 -2.42 -7.38 0.79
C ILE A 109 -1.08 -7.68 0.12
N VAL A 110 0.01 -7.52 0.86
CA VAL A 110 1.36 -7.83 0.35
C VAL A 110 1.44 -9.28 -0.12
N SER A 111 0.77 -10.20 0.59
CA SER A 111 0.82 -11.62 0.26
C SER A 111 0.24 -11.96 -1.12
N VAL A 112 -0.59 -11.10 -1.69
CA VAL A 112 -1.23 -11.34 -2.99
C VAL A 112 -0.73 -10.39 -4.09
N CYS A 113 0.21 -9.50 -3.78
CA CYS A 113 0.84 -8.66 -4.80
C CYS A 113 1.63 -9.54 -5.79
N LYS A 114 1.63 -9.14 -7.05
CA LYS A 114 2.45 -9.80 -8.08
C LYS A 114 3.89 -9.34 -8.01
N ARG A 115 4.12 -8.10 -7.60
CA ARG A 115 5.45 -7.54 -7.41
C ARG A 115 6.00 -8.02 -6.06
N ASP A 116 7.32 -8.05 -5.95
CA ASP A 116 8.00 -8.34 -4.70
C ASP A 116 7.89 -7.14 -3.78
N VAL A 117 7.19 -7.29 -2.67
CA VAL A 117 6.97 -6.23 -1.69
C VAL A 117 7.54 -6.68 -0.36
N ILE A 118 8.39 -5.85 0.23
CA ILE A 118 8.93 -6.10 1.56
C ILE A 118 7.93 -5.56 2.58
N TYR A 119 7.43 -6.43 3.45
CA TYR A 119 6.60 -5.98 4.56
C TYR A 119 7.45 -5.81 5.80
N ASP A 120 7.38 -4.64 6.43
CA ASP A 120 8.09 -4.33 7.67
C ASP A 120 7.19 -3.51 8.58
N GLY A 121 6.72 -4.13 9.66
CA GLY A 121 5.83 -3.48 10.62
C GLY A 121 6.47 -2.31 11.37
N ASN A 122 7.79 -2.25 11.44
CA ASN A 122 8.53 -1.21 12.19
C ASN A 122 9.09 -0.11 11.28
N LEU A 123 8.98 -0.28 9.97
CA LEU A 123 9.59 0.64 9.01
C LEU A 123 9.07 2.07 9.14
N LEU A 124 7.83 2.24 9.57
CA LEU A 124 7.22 3.56 9.70
C LEU A 124 8.07 4.52 10.53
N LEU A 125 8.53 4.08 11.72
CA LEU A 125 9.38 4.92 12.57
C LEU A 125 10.72 5.20 11.91
N ASP A 126 11.36 4.20 11.36
CA ASP A 126 12.66 4.34 10.70
C ASP A 126 12.55 5.22 9.45
N GLY A 127 11.50 5.02 8.67
CA GLY A 127 11.25 5.81 7.47
C GLY A 127 10.96 7.27 7.78
N LEU A 128 10.15 7.54 8.80
CA LEU A 128 9.84 8.90 9.22
C LEU A 128 11.10 9.61 9.71
N ASN A 129 11.90 8.95 10.52
CA ASN A 129 13.16 9.51 10.99
C ASN A 129 14.11 9.84 9.83
N PHE A 130 14.18 8.96 8.86
CA PHE A 130 15.01 9.19 7.67
C PHE A 130 14.53 10.42 6.89
N ILE A 131 13.26 10.53 6.61
CA ILE A 131 12.67 11.66 5.88
C ILE A 131 12.86 12.95 6.67
N TYR A 132 12.60 12.92 7.96
CA TYR A 132 12.79 14.07 8.84
C TYR A 132 14.23 14.59 8.79
N LYS A 133 15.20 13.70 8.95
CA LYS A 133 16.61 14.08 8.90
C LYS A 133 17.00 14.69 7.57
N LYS A 134 16.47 14.15 6.46
CA LYS A 134 16.77 14.66 5.12
C LYS A 134 16.21 16.05 4.90
N ASN A 135 15.01 16.32 5.37
CA ASN A 135 14.32 17.58 5.11
C ASN A 135 14.70 18.70 6.08
N ASN A 136 15.38 18.39 7.18
CA ASN A 136 15.75 19.35 8.20
C ASN A 136 17.27 19.60 8.32
N LYS A 137 17.98 19.25 7.30
CA LYS A 137 19.42 19.56 7.21
C LYS A 137 19.66 20.95 6.68
#